data_e75156b51f30475d19de5a5203bec238
#
_entry.id   e75156b51f30475d19de5a5203bec238
#
_cell.length_a   1.000
_cell.length_b   1.000
_cell.length_c   1.000
_cell.angle_alpha   90.00
_cell.angle_beta   90.00
_cell.angle_gamma   90.00
#
_symmetry.space_group_name_H-M   'P 1'
#
loop_
_entity.id
_entity.type
_entity.pdbx_description
1 polymer ?
#
loop_
_entity_poly.entity_id
_entity_poly.type
_entity_poly.pdbx_seq_one_letter_code
_entity_poly.pdbx_strand_id
1 'polypeptide(L)'
;MNKKVLLIALSSVVLVACNSAKNLTSDEANMQESCNFSHAIVGGWAQGDITPEVEQAAKDAVKAISGDHQLGKIYHVTQQVVAGMNYSITFSIENGDYYNATVFRSLQNTYDVKDVKQVSSVASNCDVHK
;
A
#
# COMPACT_ATOMS: atom_id res chain seq x y z
N MET A 1 30.09 -60.70 31.72
CA MET A 1 29.37 -60.17 32.82
C MET A 1 29.15 -58.69 32.58
N ASN A 2 28.04 -58.44 32.12
CA ASN A 2 27.06 -57.62 32.76
C ASN A 2 27.28 -56.17 32.61
N LYS A 3 26.38 -55.69 32.03
CA LYS A 3 25.27 -54.88 32.43
C LYS A 3 25.35 -53.54 31.83
N LYS A 4 24.61 -53.38 30.81
CA LYS A 4 23.27 -52.90 31.07
C LYS A 4 23.25 -51.58 31.79
N VAL A 5 23.34 -50.59 31.07
CA VAL A 5 22.70 -49.37 31.51
C VAL A 5 21.74 -48.94 30.45
N LEU A 6 20.54 -49.10 30.79
CA LEU A 6 19.41 -48.58 30.10
C LEU A 6 19.38 -47.09 30.34
N LEU A 7 19.73 -46.31 29.35
CA LEU A 7 19.53 -44.88 29.40
C LEU A 7 18.30 -44.54 28.56
N ILE A 8 17.26 -44.37 29.28
CA ILE A 8 16.03 -43.76 28.76
C ILE A 8 16.30 -42.30 28.64
N ALA A 9 16.61 -41.85 27.46
CA ALA A 9 16.60 -40.46 27.14
C ALA A 9 15.16 -40.03 26.87
N LEU A 10 14.55 -39.46 27.87
CA LEU A 10 13.34 -38.71 27.71
C LEU A 10 13.69 -37.38 27.04
N SER A 11 13.65 -37.39 25.74
CA SER A 11 13.65 -36.15 24.98
C SER A 11 12.23 -35.53 25.05
N SER A 12 12.02 -34.68 26.02
CA SER A 12 10.89 -33.81 26.00
C SER A 12 11.07 -32.79 24.87
N VAL A 13 10.41 -33.05 23.79
CA VAL A 13 10.25 -32.07 22.73
C VAL A 13 9.33 -31.00 23.25
N VAL A 14 9.91 -29.93 23.70
CA VAL A 14 9.17 -28.71 23.96
C VAL A 14 8.87 -28.11 22.60
N LEU A 15 7.69 -28.36 22.11
CA LEU A 15 7.14 -27.59 21.02
C LEU A 15 6.82 -26.20 21.52
N VAL A 16 7.80 -25.34 21.47
CA VAL A 16 7.53 -23.91 21.54
C VAL A 16 6.84 -23.54 20.25
N ALA A 17 5.54 -23.52 20.29
CA ALA A 17 4.76 -22.90 19.25
C ALA A 17 5.11 -21.41 19.25
N CYS A 18 5.97 -21.02 18.34
CA CYS A 18 6.24 -19.62 18.09
C CYS A 18 4.99 -18.96 17.54
N ASN A 19 4.23 -18.33 18.40
CA ASN A 19 3.12 -17.47 18.03
C ASN A 19 3.57 -16.10 17.49
N SER A 20 4.81 -15.98 17.12
CA SER A 20 5.36 -14.71 16.62
C SER A 20 4.92 -14.36 15.20
N ALA A 21 4.24 -15.26 14.51
CA ALA A 21 3.77 -15.00 13.14
C ALA A 21 2.50 -14.12 13.08
N LYS A 22 1.85 -13.87 14.21
CA LYS A 22 0.60 -13.10 14.23
C LYS A 22 0.77 -11.59 14.33
N ASN A 23 1.96 -11.12 14.64
CA ASN A 23 2.18 -9.68 14.83
C ASN A 23 2.63 -8.94 13.58
N LEU A 24 2.98 -9.66 12.51
CA LEU A 24 3.41 -9.05 11.25
C LEU A 24 2.23 -8.68 10.33
N THR A 25 1.06 -9.26 10.55
CA THR A 25 -0.14 -8.99 9.75
C THR A 25 -1.01 -7.86 10.31
N SER A 26 -0.81 -7.47 11.56
CA SER A 26 -1.59 -6.40 12.16
C SER A 26 -1.13 -5.00 11.77
N ASP A 27 0.13 -4.83 11.41
CA ASP A 27 0.65 -3.52 11.03
C ASP A 27 0.24 -3.13 9.60
N GLU A 28 0.14 -4.09 8.68
CA GLU A 28 -0.39 -3.83 7.34
C GLU A 28 -1.91 -3.61 7.34
N ALA A 29 -2.65 -4.31 8.18
CA ALA A 29 -4.08 -4.12 8.32
C ALA A 29 -4.43 -2.78 9.00
N ASN A 30 -3.61 -2.31 9.93
CA ASN A 30 -3.80 -1.02 10.60
C ASN A 30 -3.50 0.18 9.71
N MET A 31 -2.62 0.04 8.72
CA MET A 31 -2.35 1.11 7.77
C MET A 31 -3.54 1.36 6.81
N GLN A 32 -4.32 0.34 6.55
CA GLN A 32 -5.48 0.44 5.66
C GLN A 32 -6.73 0.97 6.38
N GLU A 33 -6.80 0.80 7.69
CA GLU A 33 -7.91 1.28 8.51
C GLU A 33 -7.88 2.77 8.81
N SER A 34 -6.69 3.39 8.81
CA SER A 34 -6.56 4.81 9.11
C SER A 34 -7.03 5.76 8.01
N CYS A 35 -7.27 5.24 6.81
CA CYS A 35 -7.77 6.01 5.67
C CYS A 35 -9.22 5.63 5.31
N ASN A 36 -9.99 5.17 6.27
CA ASN A 36 -11.38 4.80 6.04
C ASN A 36 -12.26 6.03 5.89
N PHE A 37 -12.47 6.45 4.67
CA PHE A 37 -13.46 7.46 4.32
C PHE A 37 -14.85 6.83 4.39
N SER A 38 -15.43 6.78 5.57
CA SER A 38 -16.70 6.12 5.83
C SER A 38 -17.92 6.85 5.25
N HIS A 39 -17.71 7.98 4.60
CA HIS A 39 -18.79 8.78 4.02
C HIS A 39 -18.42 9.22 2.60
N ALA A 40 -18.94 8.50 1.61
CA ALA A 40 -18.90 8.94 0.23
C ALA A 40 -19.84 10.15 0.07
N ILE A 41 -19.26 11.33 0.02
CA ILE A 41 -19.98 12.56 -0.35
C ILE A 41 -20.03 12.63 -1.87
N VAL A 42 -21.20 12.89 -2.44
CA VAL A 42 -21.34 13.08 -3.90
C VAL A 42 -20.39 14.18 -4.37
N GLY A 43 -19.50 13.84 -5.32
CA GLY A 43 -18.44 14.74 -5.80
C GLY A 43 -17.24 14.85 -4.86
N GLY A 44 -17.22 14.13 -3.73
CA GLY A 44 -16.09 14.04 -2.82
C GLY A 44 -15.12 12.91 -3.16
N TRP A 45 -14.03 12.84 -2.41
CA TRP A 45 -13.07 11.75 -2.50
C TRP A 45 -13.58 10.52 -1.77
N ALA A 46 -13.44 9.36 -2.38
CA ALA A 46 -13.78 8.07 -1.82
C ALA A 46 -12.61 7.10 -1.98
N GLN A 47 -12.54 6.10 -1.14
CA GLN A 47 -11.58 5.02 -1.32
C GLN A 47 -11.81 4.34 -2.67
N GLY A 48 -10.73 4.10 -3.40
CA GLY A 48 -10.73 3.41 -4.69
C GLY A 48 -9.99 2.09 -4.62
N ASP A 49 -10.26 1.26 -5.62
CA ASP A 49 -9.55 -0.01 -5.82
C ASP A 49 -8.33 0.18 -6.73
N ILE A 50 -7.37 -0.73 -6.61
CA ILE A 50 -6.24 -0.79 -7.54
C ILE A 50 -6.72 -1.49 -8.81
N THR A 51 -6.99 -0.69 -9.82
CA THR A 51 -7.45 -1.15 -11.14
C THR A 51 -6.36 -0.91 -12.19
N PRO A 52 -6.45 -1.50 -13.39
CA PRO A 52 -5.51 -1.22 -14.48
C PRO A 52 -5.40 0.27 -14.81
N GLU A 53 -6.48 1.03 -14.68
CA GLU A 53 -6.49 2.48 -14.90
C GLU A 53 -5.69 3.21 -13.82
N VAL A 54 -5.80 2.77 -12.58
CA VAL A 54 -5.01 3.31 -11.45
C VAL A 54 -3.54 2.98 -11.63
N GLU A 55 -3.22 1.77 -12.06
CA GLU A 55 -1.83 1.39 -12.37
C GLU A 55 -1.24 2.24 -13.50
N GLN A 56 -2.02 2.51 -14.53
CA GLN A 56 -1.59 3.38 -15.62
C GLN A 56 -1.37 4.81 -15.12
N ALA A 57 -2.28 5.33 -14.32
CA ALA A 57 -2.14 6.65 -13.70
C ALA A 57 -0.87 6.73 -12.83
N ALA A 58 -0.59 5.71 -12.04
CA ALA A 58 0.62 5.64 -11.22
C ALA A 58 1.89 5.58 -12.08
N LYS A 59 1.89 4.82 -13.17
CA LYS A 59 3.03 4.76 -14.11
C LYS A 59 3.29 6.11 -14.77
N ASP A 60 2.25 6.83 -15.13
CA ASP A 60 2.40 8.17 -15.70
C ASP A 60 2.88 9.17 -14.65
N ALA A 61 2.45 9.04 -13.40
CA ALA A 61 2.97 9.83 -12.29
C ALA A 61 4.47 9.56 -12.04
N VAL A 62 4.92 8.32 -12.12
CA VAL A 62 6.34 7.97 -11.98
C VAL A 62 7.19 8.66 -13.05
N LYS A 63 6.70 8.76 -14.28
CA LYS A 63 7.40 9.48 -15.37
C LYS A 63 7.55 10.97 -15.10
N ALA A 64 6.70 11.54 -14.27
CA ALA A 64 6.78 12.94 -13.87
C ALA A 64 7.81 13.19 -12.75
N ILE A 65 8.34 12.15 -12.13
CA ILE A 65 9.42 12.24 -11.16
C ILE A 65 10.74 12.42 -11.91
N SER A 66 11.60 13.34 -11.42
CA SER A 66 12.91 13.56 -12.03
C SER A 66 13.80 12.31 -11.90
N GLY A 67 14.34 11.87 -13.01
CA GLY A 67 15.17 10.67 -13.12
C GLY A 67 14.45 9.54 -13.85
N ASP A 68 15.11 8.40 -13.93
CA ASP A 68 14.56 7.19 -14.54
C ASP A 68 14.09 6.24 -13.42
N HIS A 69 12.81 6.27 -13.16
CA HIS A 69 12.20 5.53 -12.07
C HIS A 69 11.16 4.53 -12.57
N GLN A 70 10.92 3.51 -11.77
CA GLN A 70 9.89 2.50 -12.01
C GLN A 70 8.94 2.43 -10.84
N LEU A 71 7.67 2.18 -11.14
CA LEU A 71 6.64 1.96 -10.15
C LEU A 71 6.97 0.71 -9.32
N GLY A 72 7.03 0.88 -8.01
CA GLY A 72 7.13 -0.22 -7.06
C GLY A 72 5.75 -0.78 -6.70
N LYS A 73 5.24 -0.41 -5.53
CA LYS A 73 3.94 -0.86 -5.02
C LYS A 73 2.98 0.31 -4.86
N ILE A 74 1.71 0.10 -5.16
CA ILE A 74 0.62 1.02 -4.83
C ILE A 74 0.06 0.63 -3.47
N TYR A 75 0.02 1.58 -2.54
CA TYR A 75 -0.42 1.37 -1.16
C TYR A 75 -1.83 1.85 -0.92
N HIS A 76 -2.19 2.97 -1.52
CA HIS A 76 -3.46 3.62 -1.24
C HIS A 76 -3.96 4.37 -2.46
N VAL A 77 -5.28 4.31 -2.68
CA VAL A 77 -5.95 5.00 -3.77
C VAL A 77 -7.21 5.66 -3.23
N THR A 78 -7.36 6.94 -3.51
CA THR A 78 -8.66 7.61 -3.43
C THR A 78 -9.04 8.13 -4.80
N GLN A 79 -10.33 8.21 -5.05
CA GLN A 79 -10.87 8.64 -6.32
C GLN A 79 -12.00 9.66 -6.12
N GLN A 80 -12.12 10.55 -7.08
CA GLN A 80 -13.17 11.54 -7.14
C GLN A 80 -13.82 11.53 -8.52
N VAL A 81 -15.11 11.31 -8.55
CA VAL A 81 -15.87 11.32 -9.80
C VAL A 81 -16.15 12.77 -10.20
N VAL A 82 -15.68 13.13 -11.36
CA VAL A 82 -15.87 14.43 -12.00
C VAL A 82 -16.30 14.20 -13.46
N ALA A 83 -16.09 15.14 -14.36
CA ALA A 83 -16.20 14.83 -15.81
C ALA A 83 -14.97 14.02 -16.26
N GLY A 84 -14.87 12.79 -15.80
CA GLY A 84 -13.74 11.91 -15.79
C GLY A 84 -13.51 11.35 -14.39
N MET A 85 -12.28 11.06 -14.03
CA MET A 85 -11.91 10.56 -12.72
C MET A 85 -10.62 11.19 -12.23
N ASN A 86 -10.62 11.73 -11.04
CA ASN A 86 -9.40 12.09 -10.34
C ASN A 86 -8.97 10.91 -9.46
N TYR A 87 -7.70 10.58 -9.51
CA TYR A 87 -7.06 9.63 -8.61
C TYR A 87 -6.03 10.32 -7.74
N SER A 88 -6.03 10.04 -6.46
CA SER A 88 -4.90 10.30 -5.57
C SER A 88 -4.30 8.97 -5.18
N ILE A 89 -3.05 8.75 -5.56
CA ILE A 89 -2.39 7.46 -5.47
C ILE A 89 -1.14 7.59 -4.64
N THR A 90 -1.02 6.77 -3.60
CA THR A 90 0.21 6.65 -2.82
C THR A 90 0.93 5.38 -3.25
N PHE A 91 2.17 5.53 -3.66
CA PHE A 91 2.99 4.44 -4.20
C PHE A 91 4.45 4.60 -3.81
N SER A 92 5.20 3.51 -3.95
CA SER A 92 6.66 3.52 -3.88
C SER A 92 7.28 3.38 -5.27
N ILE A 93 8.51 3.81 -5.39
CA ILE A 93 9.36 3.56 -6.55
C ILE A 93 10.44 2.52 -6.20
N GLU A 94 11.26 2.12 -7.16
CA GLU A 94 12.23 1.03 -7.04
C GLU A 94 13.26 1.22 -5.92
N ASN A 95 13.57 2.46 -5.53
CA ASN A 95 14.51 2.75 -4.46
C ASN A 95 13.88 2.75 -3.05
N GLY A 96 12.57 2.53 -2.96
CA GLY A 96 11.82 2.51 -1.70
C GLY A 96 11.26 3.86 -1.26
N ASP A 97 11.48 4.93 -1.99
CA ASP A 97 10.87 6.22 -1.71
C ASP A 97 9.37 6.21 -1.98
N TYR A 98 8.62 6.93 -1.17
CA TYR A 98 7.19 7.05 -1.28
C TYR A 98 6.78 8.36 -1.93
N TYR A 99 5.77 8.28 -2.77
CA TYR A 99 5.17 9.43 -3.44
C TYR A 99 3.65 9.38 -3.34
N ASN A 100 3.05 10.55 -3.35
CA ASN A 100 1.64 10.70 -3.62
C ASN A 100 1.48 11.52 -4.90
N ALA A 101 0.62 11.05 -5.78
CA ALA A 101 0.32 11.73 -7.03
C ALA A 101 -1.19 11.92 -7.20
N THR A 102 -1.55 13.08 -7.74
CA THR A 102 -2.90 13.34 -8.23
C THR A 102 -2.90 13.29 -9.74
N VAL A 103 -3.71 12.41 -10.31
CA VAL A 103 -3.81 12.18 -11.75
C VAL A 103 -5.27 12.27 -12.18
N PHE A 104 -5.53 13.08 -13.20
CA PHE A 104 -6.84 13.16 -13.84
C PHE A 104 -6.90 12.23 -15.04
N ARG A 105 -7.92 11.40 -15.08
CA ARG A 105 -8.27 10.59 -16.25
C ARG A 105 -9.52 11.16 -16.90
N SER A 106 -9.42 11.54 -18.16
CA SER A 106 -10.55 12.06 -18.92
C SER A 106 -11.51 10.93 -19.35
N LEU A 107 -12.68 11.31 -19.84
CA LEU A 107 -13.64 10.37 -20.42
C LEU A 107 -13.11 9.67 -21.69
N GLN A 108 -12.07 10.23 -22.33
CA GLN A 108 -11.38 9.67 -23.49
C GLN A 108 -10.20 8.79 -23.10
N ASN A 109 -10.03 8.49 -21.79
CA ASN A 109 -8.92 7.69 -21.24
C ASN A 109 -7.52 8.32 -21.44
N THR A 110 -7.46 9.65 -21.48
CA THR A 110 -6.18 10.37 -21.39
C THR A 110 -5.86 10.66 -19.94
N TYR A 111 -4.59 10.58 -19.57
CA TYR A 111 -4.12 10.79 -18.22
C TYR A 111 -3.33 12.09 -18.13
N ASP A 112 -3.64 12.90 -17.16
CA ASP A 112 -2.98 14.18 -16.89
C ASP A 112 -2.51 14.22 -15.44
N VAL A 113 -1.21 14.20 -15.24
CA VAL A 113 -0.59 14.26 -13.92
C VAL A 113 -0.64 15.69 -13.40
N LYS A 114 -1.43 15.92 -12.39
CA LYS A 114 -1.66 17.26 -11.81
C LYS A 114 -0.61 17.62 -10.77
N ASP A 115 -0.22 16.64 -9.96
CA ASP A 115 0.71 16.85 -8.86
C ASP A 115 1.42 15.54 -8.51
N VAL A 116 2.69 15.63 -8.13
CA VAL A 116 3.47 14.50 -7.60
C VAL A 116 4.33 15.03 -6.46
N LYS A 117 4.19 14.45 -5.28
CA LYS A 117 4.92 14.84 -4.07
C LYS A 117 5.58 13.63 -3.43
N GLN A 118 6.83 13.79 -3.05
CA GLN A 118 7.49 12.83 -2.18
C GLN A 118 6.90 12.94 -0.77
N VAL A 119 6.65 11.79 -0.14
CA VAL A 119 6.10 11.69 1.20
C VAL A 119 6.98 10.80 2.06
N SER A 120 7.02 11.08 3.35
CA SER A 120 7.89 10.36 4.28
C SER A 120 7.34 8.99 4.70
N SER A 121 6.03 8.82 4.58
CA SER A 121 5.36 7.55 4.90
C SER A 121 4.02 7.45 4.20
N VAL A 122 3.51 6.23 4.06
CA VAL A 122 2.19 5.98 3.47
C VAL A 122 1.03 6.47 4.33
N ALA A 123 1.24 6.60 5.64
CA ALA A 123 0.20 7.04 6.58
C ALA A 123 -0.06 8.56 6.55
N SER A 124 0.87 9.35 6.03
CA SER A 124 0.78 10.81 6.07
C SER A 124 -0.17 11.42 5.03
N ASN A 125 -0.74 10.60 4.15
CA ASN A 125 -1.51 11.10 3.01
C ASN A 125 -3.02 11.08 3.19
N CYS A 126 -3.50 10.60 4.32
CA CYS A 126 -4.94 10.60 4.61
C CYS A 126 -5.51 11.99 4.84
N ASP A 127 -4.65 12.96 5.15
CA ASP A 127 -5.04 14.35 5.47
C ASP A 127 -5.01 15.32 4.28
N VAL A 128 -4.58 14.86 3.10
CA VAL A 128 -4.37 15.75 1.94
C VAL A 128 -5.67 16.32 1.35
N HIS A 129 -6.82 15.79 1.77
CA HIS A 129 -8.12 16.13 1.19
C HIS A 129 -9.15 16.64 2.23
N LYS A 130 -8.67 17.24 3.31
CA LYS A 130 -9.56 17.98 4.21
C LYS A 130 -9.75 19.41 3.75
#